data_0e8d10ab39b26154e8757984ff730109
#
_entry.id   0e8d10ab39b26154e8757984ff730109
#
_cell.length_a   1.000
_cell.length_b   1.000
_cell.length_c   1.000
_cell.angle_alpha   90.00
_cell.angle_beta   90.00
_cell.angle_gamma   90.00
#
_symmetry.space_group_name_H-M   'P 1'
#
loop_
_entity.id
_entity.type
_entity.pdbx_description
1 polymer ?
#
loop_
_entity_poly.entity_id
_entity_poly.type
_entity_poly.pdbx_seq_one_letter_code
_entity_poly.pdbx_strand_id
1 'polypeptide(L)'
;MTASLQFSQIVLPIGKPFKRHGGIAVLRGNLAPDGCVLKPSAATQKLLKHKGRAVVFEDIDDLHQRIDDPKLDVDAQCVLVLKNCGPKGYPGFPEVGNFALPAKLLRKGVTDMIRISDARMSGTAYGTVVLHTAPEAAAGGPLALVRN
;
A
#
# COMPACT_ATOMS: atom_id res chain seq x y z
N MET A 1 -0.56 -29.27 -35.60
CA MET A 1 -1.54 -28.18 -35.46
C MET A 1 -0.88 -27.05 -34.71
N THR A 2 -0.39 -26.06 -35.42
CA THR A 2 0.19 -24.83 -34.83
C THR A 2 -0.97 -23.92 -34.45
N ALA A 3 -1.24 -23.79 -33.17
CA ALA A 3 -2.18 -22.80 -32.69
C ALA A 3 -1.59 -21.40 -32.96
N SER A 4 -2.08 -20.71 -33.99
CA SER A 4 -1.80 -19.30 -34.19
C SER A 4 -2.47 -18.53 -33.06
N LEU A 5 -1.71 -18.12 -32.04
CA LEU A 5 -2.13 -17.16 -31.05
C LEU A 5 -2.51 -15.87 -31.79
N GLN A 6 -3.81 -15.57 -31.87
CA GLN A 6 -4.26 -14.29 -32.41
C GLN A 6 -3.85 -13.19 -31.43
N PHE A 7 -2.85 -12.42 -31.78
CA PHE A 7 -2.27 -11.34 -31.00
C PHE A 7 -3.36 -10.35 -30.49
N SER A 8 -4.42 -10.17 -31.27
CA SER A 8 -5.60 -9.36 -30.93
C SER A 8 -6.43 -9.86 -29.74
N GLN A 9 -6.20 -11.11 -29.28
CA GLN A 9 -6.87 -11.64 -28.07
C GLN A 9 -6.08 -11.35 -26.80
N ILE A 10 -4.80 -11.02 -26.93
CA ILE A 10 -3.89 -10.76 -25.80
C ILE A 10 -3.63 -9.26 -25.64
N VAL A 11 -3.44 -8.56 -26.77
CA VAL A 11 -3.22 -7.12 -26.80
C VAL A 11 -4.41 -6.45 -27.46
N LEU A 12 -5.22 -5.80 -26.67
CA LEU A 12 -6.42 -5.10 -27.15
C LEU A 12 -6.07 -3.71 -27.67
N PRO A 13 -6.76 -3.24 -28.73
CA PRO A 13 -6.56 -1.89 -29.24
C PRO A 13 -7.03 -0.85 -28.23
N ILE A 14 -6.43 0.35 -28.26
CA ILE A 14 -6.75 1.47 -27.37
C ILE A 14 -8.25 1.81 -27.36
N GLY A 15 -8.93 1.70 -28.49
CA GLY A 15 -10.39 1.94 -28.59
C GLY A 15 -11.27 0.89 -27.92
N LYS A 16 -10.73 -0.28 -27.55
CA LYS A 16 -11.44 -1.36 -26.85
C LYS A 16 -10.57 -1.97 -25.76
N PRO A 17 -10.18 -1.21 -24.72
CA PRO A 17 -9.31 -1.69 -23.67
C PRO A 17 -10.03 -2.72 -22.80
N PHE A 18 -9.26 -3.64 -22.19
CA PHE A 18 -9.78 -4.62 -21.24
C PHE A 18 -10.43 -3.95 -20.01
N LYS A 19 -9.88 -2.79 -19.60
CA LYS A 19 -10.43 -1.91 -18.57
C LYS A 19 -10.32 -0.46 -19.03
N ARG A 20 -11.31 0.36 -18.68
CA ARG A 20 -11.31 1.80 -19.03
C ARG A 20 -10.23 2.60 -18.31
N HIS A 21 -9.78 2.12 -17.15
CA HIS A 21 -8.78 2.78 -16.33
C HIS A 21 -7.56 1.87 -16.17
N GLY A 22 -6.39 2.48 -16.07
CA GLY A 22 -5.12 1.79 -15.85
C GLY A 22 -5.07 1.06 -14.50
N GLY A 23 -4.03 0.22 -14.32
CA GLY A 23 -3.85 -0.60 -13.13
C GLY A 23 -3.38 0.17 -11.88
N ILE A 24 -2.98 1.43 -12.01
CA ILE A 24 -2.46 2.29 -10.96
C ILE A 24 -3.30 3.56 -10.88
N ALA A 25 -3.75 3.91 -9.68
CA ALA A 25 -4.34 5.19 -9.36
C ALA A 25 -3.30 6.08 -8.66
N VAL A 26 -3.15 7.31 -9.15
CA VAL A 26 -2.38 8.35 -8.49
C VAL A 26 -3.34 9.15 -7.62
N LEU A 27 -3.05 9.20 -6.32
CA LEU A 27 -3.87 9.89 -5.33
C LEU A 27 -3.13 11.13 -4.83
N ARG A 28 -3.88 12.16 -4.45
CA ARG A 28 -3.35 13.37 -3.84
C ARG A 28 -4.21 13.77 -2.65
N GLY A 29 -3.59 14.35 -1.63
CA GLY A 29 -4.26 14.81 -0.43
C GLY A 29 -3.28 15.40 0.56
N ASN A 30 -3.77 15.73 1.75
CA ASN A 30 -2.96 16.37 2.79
C ASN A 30 -1.78 15.52 3.27
N LEU A 31 -1.87 14.17 3.20
CA LEU A 31 -0.75 13.28 3.52
C LEU A 31 0.22 13.08 2.34
N ALA A 32 -0.21 13.34 1.13
CA ALA A 32 0.55 13.13 -0.09
C ALA A 32 0.30 14.27 -1.09
N PRO A 33 0.74 15.51 -0.78
CA PRO A 33 0.51 16.65 -1.67
C PRO A 33 1.16 16.47 -3.04
N ASP A 34 2.32 15.80 -3.11
CA ASP A 34 3.00 15.49 -4.37
C ASP A 34 2.55 14.17 -4.99
N GLY A 35 1.71 13.43 -4.29
CA GLY A 35 1.06 12.23 -4.77
C GLY A 35 1.48 10.96 -4.04
N CYS A 36 0.70 9.93 -4.26
CA CYS A 36 0.96 8.56 -3.86
C CYS A 36 0.27 7.63 -4.84
N VAL A 37 0.55 6.33 -4.77
CA VAL A 37 -0.02 5.36 -5.71
C VAL A 37 -0.78 4.28 -4.98
N LEU A 38 -1.87 3.84 -5.59
CA LEU A 38 -2.67 2.70 -5.20
C LEU A 38 -2.89 1.79 -6.41
N LYS A 39 -2.95 0.49 -6.20
CA LYS A 39 -3.35 -0.49 -7.20
C LYS A 39 -4.81 -0.89 -6.99
N PRO A 40 -5.78 -0.25 -7.67
CA PRO A 40 -7.22 -0.46 -7.39
C PRO A 40 -7.68 -1.90 -7.60
N SER A 41 -7.03 -2.63 -8.52
CA SER A 41 -7.36 -4.03 -8.80
C SER A 41 -6.97 -5.00 -7.67
N ALA A 42 -6.06 -4.61 -6.79
CA ALA A 42 -5.65 -5.38 -5.63
C ALA A 42 -6.37 -4.94 -4.34
N ALA A 43 -6.98 -3.76 -4.36
CA ALA A 43 -7.62 -3.17 -3.20
C ALA A 43 -9.02 -3.73 -2.96
N THR A 44 -9.39 -3.86 -1.69
CA THR A 44 -10.75 -4.20 -1.27
C THR A 44 -11.66 -2.98 -1.46
N GLN A 45 -12.68 -3.10 -2.30
CA GLN A 45 -13.55 -1.97 -2.70
C GLN A 45 -14.13 -1.18 -1.53
N LYS A 46 -14.59 -1.86 -0.47
CA LYS A 46 -15.14 -1.21 0.74
C LYS A 46 -14.13 -0.36 1.49
N LEU A 47 -12.82 -0.62 1.33
CA LEU A 47 -11.74 0.12 1.97
C LEU A 47 -11.31 1.36 1.17
N LEU A 48 -11.79 1.54 -0.07
CA LEU A 48 -11.50 2.75 -0.86
C LEU A 48 -12.17 4.02 -0.28
N LYS A 49 -13.16 3.85 0.58
CA LYS A 49 -13.75 4.93 1.38
C LYS A 49 -13.82 4.47 2.83
N HIS A 50 -12.85 4.89 3.63
CA HIS A 50 -12.65 4.39 4.97
C HIS A 50 -12.18 5.51 5.92
N LYS A 51 -12.49 5.36 7.19
CA LYS A 51 -11.99 6.20 8.28
C LYS A 51 -11.65 5.29 9.46
N GLY A 52 -10.43 5.39 9.98
CA GLY A 52 -9.96 4.58 11.09
C GLY A 52 -8.84 5.27 11.84
N ARG A 53 -8.53 4.79 13.04
CA ARG A 53 -7.38 5.21 13.85
C ARG A 53 -6.08 4.76 13.16
N ALA A 54 -5.07 5.60 13.17
CA ALA A 54 -3.75 5.21 12.71
C ALA A 54 -3.08 4.27 13.73
N VAL A 55 -2.33 3.30 13.22
CA VAL A 55 -1.34 2.52 13.98
C VAL A 55 -0.02 2.72 13.27
N VAL A 56 0.85 3.49 13.88
CA VAL A 56 2.06 4.02 13.26
C VAL A 56 3.27 3.16 13.63
N PHE A 57 4.06 2.85 12.60
CA PHE A 57 5.40 2.27 12.69
C PHE A 57 6.38 3.30 12.16
N GLU A 58 7.37 3.64 12.98
CA GLU A 58 8.31 4.71 12.66
C GLU A 58 9.28 4.33 11.53
N ASP A 59 9.62 3.04 11.44
CA ASP A 59 10.47 2.47 10.39
C ASP A 59 10.20 0.96 10.21
N ILE A 60 10.99 0.32 9.36
CA ILE A 60 10.82 -1.10 9.06
C ILE A 60 11.17 -2.00 10.25
N ASP A 61 12.12 -1.60 11.10
CA ASP A 61 12.52 -2.37 12.27
C ASP A 61 11.42 -2.31 13.34
N ASP A 62 10.84 -1.13 13.58
CA ASP A 62 9.68 -0.96 14.45
C ASP A 62 8.49 -1.78 13.97
N LEU A 63 8.25 -1.81 12.65
CA LEU A 63 7.22 -2.68 12.08
C LEU A 63 7.46 -4.15 12.43
N HIS A 64 8.66 -4.66 12.15
CA HIS A 64 8.99 -6.07 12.39
C HIS A 64 8.90 -6.45 13.87
N GLN A 65 9.29 -5.56 14.76
CA GLN A 65 9.24 -5.81 16.20
C GLN A 65 7.80 -5.83 16.74
N ARG A 66 6.92 -4.98 16.23
CA ARG A 66 5.61 -4.72 16.84
C ARG A 66 4.43 -5.30 16.12
N ILE A 67 4.52 -5.58 14.83
CA ILE A 67 3.34 -5.96 14.02
C ILE A 67 2.61 -7.19 14.59
N ASP A 68 3.35 -8.13 15.16
CA ASP A 68 2.80 -9.36 15.74
C ASP A 68 2.80 -9.39 17.27
N ASP A 69 3.13 -8.27 17.93
CA ASP A 69 3.00 -8.16 19.39
C ASP A 69 1.54 -8.36 19.79
N PRO A 70 1.22 -9.33 20.66
CA PRO A 70 -0.12 -9.51 21.19
C PRO A 70 -0.71 -8.25 21.85
N LYS A 71 0.14 -7.39 22.42
CA LYS A 71 -0.24 -6.14 23.09
C LYS A 71 -0.44 -4.98 22.14
N LEU A 72 -0.08 -5.09 20.86
CA LEU A 72 -0.32 -4.03 19.88
C LEU A 72 -1.82 -3.71 19.85
N ASP A 73 -2.18 -2.47 20.18
CA ASP A 73 -3.58 -2.02 20.13
C ASP A 73 -3.98 -1.76 18.67
N VAL A 74 -4.52 -2.80 18.03
CA VAL A 74 -4.94 -2.78 16.64
C VAL A 74 -6.18 -3.64 16.42
N ASP A 75 -7.13 -3.13 15.64
CA ASP A 75 -8.30 -3.81 15.14
C ASP A 75 -8.43 -3.71 13.61
N ALA A 76 -9.46 -4.35 13.05
CA ALA A 76 -9.68 -4.39 11.61
C ALA A 76 -10.06 -3.03 10.98
N GLN A 77 -10.42 -2.04 11.79
CA GLN A 77 -10.77 -0.69 11.32
C GLN A 77 -9.58 0.25 11.32
N CYS A 78 -8.47 -0.14 11.92
CA CYS A 78 -7.27 0.68 11.97
C CYS A 78 -6.64 0.85 10.57
N VAL A 79 -5.92 1.96 10.40
CA VAL A 79 -5.07 2.24 9.24
C VAL A 79 -3.63 2.05 9.66
N LEU A 80 -2.92 1.11 9.05
CA LEU A 80 -1.51 0.90 9.34
C LEU A 80 -0.66 1.93 8.59
N VAL A 81 0.25 2.58 9.27
CA VAL A 81 1.13 3.61 8.69
C VAL A 81 2.58 3.24 8.94
N LEU A 82 3.36 3.09 7.88
CA LEU A 82 4.80 2.82 7.93
C LEU A 82 5.56 4.02 7.37
N LYS A 83 6.41 4.62 8.18
CA LYS A 83 7.20 5.81 7.84
C LYS A 83 8.64 5.46 7.51
N ASN A 84 9.35 6.44 6.99
CA ASN A 84 10.81 6.43 6.80
C ASN A 84 11.34 5.24 5.99
N CYS A 85 10.55 4.77 5.05
CA CYS A 85 10.91 3.70 4.11
C CYS A 85 11.02 4.18 2.66
N GLY A 86 11.00 5.49 2.44
CA GLY A 86 11.28 6.12 1.16
C GLY A 86 12.78 6.19 0.85
N PRO A 87 13.17 6.75 -0.30
CA PRO A 87 14.56 6.79 -0.78
C PRO A 87 15.55 7.41 0.20
N LYS A 88 15.14 8.42 0.96
CA LYS A 88 15.98 9.10 1.95
C LYS A 88 15.95 8.40 3.31
N GLY A 89 14.76 7.95 3.74
CA GLY A 89 14.59 7.28 5.03
C GLY A 89 15.18 5.88 5.07
N TYR A 90 15.17 5.19 3.92
CA TYR A 90 15.74 3.86 3.77
C TYR A 90 16.68 3.85 2.55
N PRO A 91 17.96 4.22 2.74
CA PRO A 91 18.91 4.38 1.63
C PRO A 91 19.01 3.12 0.75
N GLY A 92 19.03 3.32 -0.57
CA GLY A 92 18.92 2.25 -1.56
C GLY A 92 17.47 1.89 -1.89
N PHE A 93 16.51 2.43 -1.17
CA PHE A 93 15.07 2.25 -1.39
C PHE A 93 14.69 0.78 -1.61
N PRO A 94 15.07 -0.13 -0.70
CA PRO A 94 14.74 -1.54 -0.83
C PRO A 94 13.24 -1.77 -0.72
N GLU A 95 12.78 -2.88 -1.25
CA GLU A 95 11.40 -3.31 -1.06
C GLU A 95 11.15 -3.66 0.41
N VAL A 96 10.07 -3.11 0.99
CA VAL A 96 9.64 -3.46 2.35
C VAL A 96 8.80 -4.75 2.39
N GLY A 97 8.85 -5.55 1.33
CA GLY A 97 8.04 -6.76 1.23
C GLY A 97 6.55 -6.45 1.16
N ASN A 98 5.76 -7.23 1.87
CA ASN A 98 4.30 -7.20 1.74
C ASN A 98 3.61 -6.26 2.74
N PHE A 99 4.33 -5.48 3.53
CA PHE A 99 3.77 -4.71 4.65
C PHE A 99 2.65 -5.53 5.34
N ALA A 100 3.05 -6.53 6.10
CA ALA A 100 2.17 -7.59 6.62
C ALA A 100 0.99 -7.04 7.43
N LEU A 101 -0.09 -7.79 7.51
CA LEU A 101 -1.16 -7.57 8.47
C LEU A 101 -0.82 -8.27 9.80
N PRO A 102 -1.27 -7.74 10.94
CA PRO A 102 -1.06 -8.38 12.24
C PRO A 102 -1.58 -9.82 12.25
N ALA A 103 -0.74 -10.80 12.62
CA ALA A 103 -1.11 -12.22 12.63
C ALA A 103 -2.36 -12.51 13.47
N LYS A 104 -2.57 -11.76 14.56
CA LYS A 104 -3.79 -11.90 15.39
C LYS A 104 -5.08 -11.52 14.66
N LEU A 105 -5.02 -10.61 13.69
CA LEU A 105 -6.16 -10.23 12.86
C LEU A 105 -6.35 -11.20 11.70
N LEU A 106 -5.26 -11.67 11.08
CA LEU A 106 -5.32 -12.74 10.07
C LEU A 106 -6.02 -13.99 10.63
N ARG A 107 -5.68 -14.41 11.84
CA ARG A 107 -6.35 -15.55 12.53
C ARG A 107 -7.84 -15.32 12.78
N LYS A 108 -8.29 -14.06 12.83
CA LYS A 108 -9.72 -13.69 12.95
C LYS A 108 -10.41 -13.53 11.58
N GLY A 109 -9.73 -13.88 10.48
CA GLY A 109 -10.29 -13.80 9.13
C GLY A 109 -10.22 -12.41 8.49
N VAL A 110 -9.47 -11.46 9.06
CA VAL A 110 -9.18 -10.18 8.40
C VAL A 110 -8.19 -10.43 7.28
N THR A 111 -8.58 -10.17 6.04
CA THR A 111 -7.75 -10.44 4.86
C THR A 111 -7.16 -9.19 4.23
N ASP A 112 -7.64 -8.00 4.60
CA ASP A 112 -7.12 -6.72 4.12
C ASP A 112 -7.38 -5.60 5.11
N MET A 113 -6.48 -4.62 5.14
CA MET A 113 -6.56 -3.37 5.88
C MET A 113 -5.92 -2.26 5.04
N ILE A 114 -6.29 -1.00 5.30
CA ILE A 114 -5.56 0.11 4.69
C ILE A 114 -4.16 0.18 5.27
N ARG A 115 -3.18 0.24 4.39
CA ARG A 115 -1.76 0.41 4.68
C ARG A 115 -1.24 1.60 3.89
N ILE A 116 -0.56 2.52 4.55
CA ILE A 116 -0.01 3.75 3.94
C ILE A 116 1.47 3.82 4.25
N SER A 117 2.29 4.07 3.23
CA SER A 117 3.74 4.21 3.40
C SER A 117 4.35 5.08 2.32
N ASP A 118 5.53 5.64 2.60
CA ASP A 118 6.44 6.22 1.61
C ASP A 118 7.32 5.16 0.92
N ALA A 119 7.21 3.90 1.35
CA ALA A 119 7.92 2.75 0.81
C ALA A 119 7.50 2.38 -0.62
N ARG A 120 8.30 1.51 -1.24
CA ARG A 120 7.90 0.73 -2.43
C ARG A 120 7.63 -0.73 -2.07
N MET A 121 6.81 -1.37 -2.87
CA MET A 121 6.51 -2.80 -2.77
C MET A 121 6.46 -3.43 -4.16
N SER A 122 6.53 -4.77 -4.22
CA SER A 122 6.35 -5.52 -5.45
C SER A 122 5.00 -5.24 -6.13
N GLY A 123 4.96 -5.26 -7.46
CA GLY A 123 3.72 -5.23 -8.23
C GLY A 123 2.76 -6.39 -7.94
N THR A 124 3.24 -7.46 -7.29
CA THR A 124 2.44 -8.60 -6.82
C THR A 124 1.82 -8.37 -5.43
N ALA A 125 2.18 -7.29 -4.73
CA ALA A 125 1.60 -6.97 -3.43
C ALA A 125 0.08 -6.90 -3.50
N TYR A 126 -0.57 -7.56 -2.55
CA TYR A 126 -2.02 -7.67 -2.46
C TYR A 126 -2.59 -6.70 -1.42
N GLY A 127 -3.82 -6.27 -1.66
CA GLY A 127 -4.64 -5.52 -0.71
C GLY A 127 -4.63 -4.01 -0.94
N THR A 128 -5.23 -3.30 0.00
CA THR A 128 -5.43 -1.85 -0.04
C THR A 128 -4.18 -1.16 0.51
N VAL A 129 -3.18 -0.96 -0.35
CA VAL A 129 -1.89 -0.39 0.02
C VAL A 129 -1.62 0.88 -0.77
N VAL A 130 -1.43 1.99 -0.06
CA VAL A 130 -1.03 3.29 -0.59
C VAL A 130 0.48 3.43 -0.41
N LEU A 131 1.21 3.60 -1.50
CA LEU A 131 2.66 3.59 -1.56
C LEU A 131 3.22 4.87 -2.17
N HIS A 132 4.54 5.03 -2.05
CA HIS A 132 5.25 6.18 -2.62
C HIS A 132 4.65 7.51 -2.16
N THR A 133 4.20 7.59 -0.90
CA THR A 133 3.65 8.81 -0.33
C THR A 133 4.70 9.92 -0.38
N ALA A 134 4.40 10.98 -1.13
CA ALA A 134 5.35 12.05 -1.40
C ALA A 134 4.79 13.42 -0.97
N PRO A 135 5.65 14.28 -0.36
CA PRO A 135 7.05 14.01 0.02
C PRO A 135 7.16 12.92 1.08
N GLU A 136 8.25 12.12 1.04
CA GLU A 136 8.48 11.07 2.02
C GLU A 136 8.68 11.61 3.45
N ALA A 137 8.45 10.78 4.47
CA ALA A 137 8.56 11.19 5.87
C ALA A 137 9.97 11.72 6.23
N ALA A 138 11.04 11.03 5.80
CA ALA A 138 12.42 11.43 6.05
C ALA A 138 12.85 12.72 5.31
N ALA A 139 12.08 13.16 4.32
CA ALA A 139 12.26 14.46 3.66
C ALA A 139 11.41 15.57 4.30
N GLY A 140 10.74 15.30 5.42
CA GLY A 140 9.85 16.23 6.12
C GLY A 140 8.45 16.28 5.53
N GLY A 141 8.04 15.26 4.78
CA GLY A 141 6.68 15.15 4.25
C GLY A 141 5.62 14.98 5.36
N PRO A 142 4.35 15.28 5.05
CA PRO A 142 3.25 15.25 6.02
C PRO A 142 3.08 13.91 6.72
N LEU A 143 3.47 12.79 6.07
CA LEU A 143 3.44 11.47 6.67
C LEU A 143 4.26 11.39 7.97
N ALA A 144 5.34 12.16 8.10
CA ALA A 144 6.15 12.24 9.32
C ALA A 144 5.35 12.71 10.55
N LEU A 145 4.29 13.48 10.34
CA LEU A 145 3.48 14.08 11.42
C LEU A 145 2.39 13.12 11.94
N VAL A 146 2.11 12.02 11.27
CA VAL A 146 1.08 11.06 11.70
C VAL A 146 1.51 10.43 13.02
N ARG A 147 0.56 10.30 13.94
CA ARG A 147 0.72 9.67 15.26
C ARG A 147 -0.42 8.67 15.51
N ASN A 148 -0.22 7.77 16.47
CA ASN A 148 -1.27 6.86 16.95
C ASN A 148 -2.48 7.62 17.50
#